data_c822b0d35c1cd1e02b861c7032557cb6
#
_entry.id   c822b0d35c1cd1e02b861c7032557cb6
#
_cell.length_a   1.000
_cell.length_b   1.000
_cell.length_c   1.000
_cell.angle_alpha   90.00
_cell.angle_beta   90.00
_cell.angle_gamma   90.00
#
_symmetry.space_group_name_H-M   'P 1'
#
loop_
_entity.id
_entity.type
_entity.pdbx_description
1 polymer ?
#
loop_
_entity_poly.entity_id
_entity_poly.type
_entity_poly.pdbx_seq_one_letter_code
_entity_poly.pdbx_strand_id
1 'polypeptide(L)'
;MSMFNEERLLDRFAIWRSTEFKLAGGLLAILGIMFLFPGLFALFVNEDPSPFFYPAIPLITTGLVIFLIFAPSTSLRTVNGLIMVAMTWMIMFFVGAIPYLIVGMSPVNAVFESVNGFTTTGSTTIESVYFWPQSLMFWRAMSQWLGGIAIVIIFIYILPLFGMGRLFFNNELEGSGSSQFSMKLQNAARNFILVYVVLSIINFIVLMLVGADIIDAICLSLTTISTGGVIISNTSMMETSTPLQVVTLVFMFIGGTNFYLHFKAIYGRNLKAYIHNKEIVHMAAFFLLISFALFAIKIGGLSRIGVDFDNLLEVYWSILFTVVSLGTTTGTTIYDYSNSSELMMFFLIILMMIGASAGSTSGGIKFTRIRIVMRFFNNAFMTIIHPNAVYTVKVDDEHIDDTRVMSAITVTLLYIVTVLVSMIILMTAGLNWVDSIGLAVGSITNTGVGFGHFGPLGDFNNLSSEIKVFLMFLMWIGRLEITLALVFFTPGFWKELRYAYRSSLIYRKLAFTDLRNRRGH
;
A
#
# COMPACT_ATOMS: atom_id res chain seq x y z
N MET A 1 -3.77 -1.61 -50.94
CA MET A 1 -4.55 -0.34 -50.85
C MET A 1 -5.29 -0.18 -49.48
N SER A 2 -5.59 -1.23 -48.76
CA SER A 2 -6.29 -1.15 -47.45
C SER A 2 -5.38 -0.71 -46.27
N MET A 3 -4.13 -1.16 -46.21
CA MET A 3 -3.17 -0.78 -45.16
C MET A 3 -2.80 0.72 -45.16
N PHE A 4 -2.72 1.36 -46.34
CA PHE A 4 -2.45 2.80 -46.45
C PHE A 4 -3.59 3.70 -45.95
N ASN A 5 -4.82 3.20 -45.89
CA ASN A 5 -5.95 3.98 -45.39
C ASN A 5 -6.05 3.93 -43.86
N GLU A 6 -5.65 2.83 -43.20
CA GLU A 6 -5.64 2.74 -41.74
C GLU A 6 -4.55 3.60 -41.11
N GLU A 7 -3.32 3.64 -41.69
CA GLU A 7 -2.28 4.55 -41.21
C GLU A 7 -2.67 6.03 -41.37
N ARG A 8 -3.33 6.42 -42.47
CA ARG A 8 -3.85 7.79 -42.66
C ARG A 8 -4.96 8.17 -41.67
N LEU A 9 -5.79 7.25 -41.27
CA LEU A 9 -6.79 7.47 -40.21
C LEU A 9 -6.13 7.61 -38.84
N LEU A 10 -5.14 6.78 -38.54
CA LEU A 10 -4.40 6.83 -37.27
C LEU A 10 -3.59 8.12 -37.14
N ASP A 11 -3.02 8.66 -38.24
CA ASP A 11 -2.31 9.96 -38.24
C ASP A 11 -3.26 11.16 -38.03
N ARG A 12 -4.52 11.08 -38.46
CA ARG A 12 -5.54 12.08 -38.11
C ARG A 12 -5.85 12.13 -36.62
N PHE A 13 -5.74 11.01 -35.91
CA PHE A 13 -5.91 10.89 -34.47
C PHE A 13 -4.63 11.10 -33.65
N ALA A 14 -3.51 11.50 -34.27
CA ALA A 14 -2.25 11.80 -33.56
C ALA A 14 -2.40 12.88 -32.48
N ILE A 15 -3.43 13.73 -32.58
CA ILE A 15 -3.81 14.73 -31.57
C ILE A 15 -4.33 14.08 -30.28
N TRP A 16 -4.87 12.86 -30.38
CA TRP A 16 -5.51 12.13 -29.30
C TRP A 16 -4.63 10.99 -28.75
N ARG A 17 -3.34 11.00 -29.01
CA ARG A 17 -2.40 10.05 -28.42
C ARG A 17 -1.97 10.52 -27.05
N SER A 18 -2.53 9.91 -26.02
CA SER A 18 -2.13 10.11 -24.62
C SER A 18 -2.36 8.84 -23.85
N THR A 19 -1.26 8.22 -23.40
CA THR A 19 -1.32 7.03 -22.56
C THR A 19 -1.94 7.36 -21.20
N GLU A 20 -1.73 8.57 -20.69
CA GLU A 20 -2.24 9.06 -19.43
C GLU A 20 -3.79 9.05 -19.44
N PHE A 21 -4.41 9.65 -20.45
CA PHE A 21 -5.88 9.66 -20.56
C PHE A 21 -6.45 8.27 -20.85
N LYS A 22 -5.77 7.46 -21.66
CA LYS A 22 -6.21 6.08 -21.90
C LYS A 22 -6.23 5.27 -20.60
N LEU A 23 -5.20 5.36 -19.77
CA LEU A 23 -5.15 4.71 -18.47
C LEU A 23 -6.22 5.24 -17.52
N ALA A 24 -6.41 6.56 -17.47
CA ALA A 24 -7.46 7.19 -16.68
C ALA A 24 -8.84 6.66 -17.07
N GLY A 25 -9.15 6.57 -18.37
CA GLY A 25 -10.38 6.00 -18.88
C GLY A 25 -10.55 4.52 -18.47
N GLY A 26 -9.52 3.73 -18.65
CA GLY A 26 -9.52 2.32 -18.23
C GLY A 26 -9.76 2.16 -16.72
N LEU A 27 -9.10 2.98 -15.90
CA LEU A 27 -9.26 2.97 -14.44
C LEU A 27 -10.69 3.37 -14.01
N LEU A 28 -11.27 4.42 -14.63
CA LEU A 28 -12.66 4.83 -14.38
C LEU A 28 -13.64 3.69 -14.69
N ALA A 29 -13.46 3.02 -15.82
CA ALA A 29 -14.31 1.89 -16.21
C ALA A 29 -14.15 0.72 -15.21
N ILE A 30 -12.93 0.40 -14.78
CA ILE A 30 -12.66 -0.65 -13.78
C ILE A 30 -13.33 -0.29 -12.45
N LEU A 31 -13.16 0.94 -11.94
CA LEU A 31 -13.79 1.37 -10.69
C LEU A 31 -15.32 1.33 -10.77
N GLY A 32 -15.89 1.73 -11.91
CA GLY A 32 -17.33 1.60 -12.16
C GLY A 32 -17.81 0.15 -12.12
N ILE A 33 -17.05 -0.79 -12.71
CA ILE A 33 -17.33 -2.23 -12.62
C ILE A 33 -17.21 -2.71 -11.17
N MET A 34 -16.19 -2.23 -10.44
CA MET A 34 -15.99 -2.62 -9.04
C MET A 34 -17.13 -2.14 -8.13
N PHE A 35 -17.81 -1.04 -8.43
CA PHE A 35 -19.01 -0.61 -7.70
C PHE A 35 -20.19 -1.57 -7.88
N LEU A 36 -20.25 -2.36 -8.94
CA LEU A 36 -21.33 -3.33 -9.10
C LEU A 36 -21.32 -4.39 -8.01
N PHE A 37 -20.14 -4.75 -7.47
CA PHE A 37 -20.05 -5.79 -6.43
C PHE A 37 -20.72 -5.36 -5.11
N PRO A 38 -20.39 -4.21 -4.48
CA PRO A 38 -21.12 -3.77 -3.29
C PRO A 38 -22.58 -3.39 -3.61
N GLY A 39 -22.91 -2.97 -4.85
CA GLY A 39 -24.29 -2.78 -5.26
C GLY A 39 -25.10 -4.07 -5.29
N LEU A 40 -24.54 -5.16 -5.81
CA LEU A 40 -25.15 -6.50 -5.77
C LEU A 40 -25.21 -7.03 -4.34
N PHE A 41 -24.19 -6.78 -3.53
CA PHE A 41 -24.18 -7.14 -2.12
C PHE A 41 -25.29 -6.40 -1.33
N ALA A 42 -25.53 -5.11 -1.62
CA ALA A 42 -26.63 -4.35 -1.02
C ALA A 42 -27.98 -5.01 -1.28
N LEU A 43 -28.23 -5.48 -2.53
CA LEU A 43 -29.45 -6.23 -2.86
C LEU A 43 -29.56 -7.54 -2.07
N PHE A 44 -28.43 -8.22 -1.84
CA PHE A 44 -28.41 -9.48 -1.08
C PHE A 44 -28.77 -9.29 0.39
N VAL A 45 -28.35 -8.17 1.01
CA VAL A 45 -28.64 -7.82 2.41
C VAL A 45 -29.89 -6.94 2.57
N ASN A 46 -30.68 -6.71 1.50
CA ASN A 46 -31.86 -5.85 1.45
C ASN A 46 -31.59 -4.39 1.82
N GLU A 47 -30.44 -3.87 1.43
CA GLU A 47 -30.07 -2.46 1.53
C GLU A 47 -30.29 -1.73 0.20
N ASP A 48 -30.29 -0.38 0.23
CA ASP A 48 -30.37 0.46 -0.97
C ASP A 48 -29.09 0.33 -1.82
N PRO A 49 -29.14 -0.17 -3.07
CA PRO A 49 -28.00 -0.28 -3.95
C PRO A 49 -27.63 1.02 -4.68
N SER A 50 -28.46 2.07 -4.54
CA SER A 50 -28.33 3.32 -5.30
C SER A 50 -26.97 4.01 -5.13
N PRO A 51 -26.30 3.99 -3.94
CA PRO A 51 -25.00 4.62 -3.77
C PRO A 51 -23.90 4.05 -4.69
N PHE A 52 -24.09 2.82 -5.16
CA PHE A 52 -23.15 2.12 -6.01
C PHE A 52 -23.58 2.09 -7.47
N PHE A 53 -24.85 1.78 -7.77
CA PHE A 53 -25.30 1.65 -9.16
C PHE A 53 -25.40 2.99 -9.88
N TYR A 54 -25.81 4.08 -9.21
CA TYR A 54 -25.89 5.38 -9.85
C TYR A 54 -24.54 5.89 -10.37
N PRO A 55 -23.43 5.83 -9.61
CA PRO A 55 -22.13 6.22 -10.14
C PRO A 55 -21.49 5.16 -11.06
N ALA A 56 -21.85 3.87 -10.95
CA ALA A 56 -21.24 2.82 -11.76
C ALA A 56 -21.47 3.05 -13.27
N ILE A 57 -22.72 3.32 -13.68
CA ILE A 57 -23.07 3.46 -15.09
C ILE A 57 -22.32 4.61 -15.78
N PRO A 58 -22.33 5.86 -15.27
CA PRO A 58 -21.56 6.94 -15.87
C PRO A 58 -20.05 6.71 -15.82
N LEU A 59 -19.50 6.06 -14.78
CA LEU A 59 -18.07 5.75 -14.70
C LEU A 59 -17.65 4.73 -15.76
N ILE A 60 -18.45 3.68 -15.97
CA ILE A 60 -18.17 2.68 -17.00
C ILE A 60 -18.28 3.32 -18.40
N THR A 61 -19.34 4.05 -18.66
CA THR A 61 -19.58 4.63 -19.99
C THR A 61 -18.54 5.70 -20.34
N THR A 62 -18.30 6.67 -19.48
CA THR A 62 -17.28 7.71 -19.68
C THR A 62 -15.87 7.12 -19.72
N GLY A 63 -15.59 6.15 -18.84
CA GLY A 63 -14.31 5.45 -18.80
C GLY A 63 -14.02 4.72 -20.11
N LEU A 64 -14.98 3.94 -20.63
CA LEU A 64 -14.85 3.24 -21.91
C LEU A 64 -14.72 4.21 -23.09
N VAL A 65 -15.49 5.28 -23.11
CA VAL A 65 -15.40 6.32 -24.16
C VAL A 65 -14.01 6.93 -24.18
N ILE A 66 -13.47 7.33 -23.02
CA ILE A 66 -12.11 7.87 -22.92
C ILE A 66 -11.08 6.81 -23.35
N PHE A 67 -11.20 5.57 -22.87
CA PHE A 67 -10.28 4.48 -23.21
C PHE A 67 -10.23 4.18 -24.72
N LEU A 68 -11.38 4.28 -25.42
CA LEU A 68 -11.47 4.01 -26.85
C LEU A 68 -11.01 5.19 -27.70
N ILE A 69 -11.27 6.44 -27.27
CA ILE A 69 -10.88 7.65 -28.01
C ILE A 69 -9.36 7.85 -27.98
N PHE A 70 -8.70 7.61 -26.84
CA PHE A 70 -7.28 7.86 -26.70
C PHE A 70 -6.44 6.64 -27.09
N ALA A 71 -5.46 6.83 -28.01
CA ALA A 71 -4.46 5.84 -28.35
C ALA A 71 -3.21 5.98 -27.45
N PRO A 72 -2.45 4.88 -27.20
CA PRO A 72 -1.22 4.98 -26.43
C PRO A 72 -0.16 5.79 -27.20
N SER A 73 0.62 6.59 -26.49
CA SER A 73 1.78 7.31 -27.04
C SER A 73 2.92 6.34 -27.36
N THR A 74 3.68 6.62 -28.41
CA THR A 74 4.77 5.76 -28.90
C THR A 74 6.04 5.81 -28.04
N SER A 75 6.20 6.84 -27.21
CA SER A 75 7.34 7.00 -26.29
C SER A 75 6.87 7.49 -24.92
N LEU A 76 7.10 6.69 -23.89
CA LEU A 76 6.87 7.07 -22.50
C LEU A 76 8.19 7.51 -21.87
N ARG A 77 8.24 8.73 -21.35
CA ARG A 77 9.34 9.21 -20.51
C ARG A 77 9.04 8.87 -19.04
N THR A 78 10.10 8.78 -18.24
CA THR A 78 9.97 8.52 -16.79
C THR A 78 9.03 9.50 -16.08
N VAL A 79 9.08 10.78 -16.46
CA VAL A 79 8.19 11.83 -15.92
C VAL A 79 6.72 11.53 -16.20
N ASN A 80 6.38 11.02 -17.39
CA ASN A 80 5.01 10.64 -17.74
C ASN A 80 4.53 9.47 -16.87
N GLY A 81 5.41 8.49 -16.61
CA GLY A 81 5.11 7.38 -15.69
C GLY A 81 4.76 7.85 -14.28
N LEU A 82 5.52 8.81 -13.74
CA LEU A 82 5.23 9.41 -12.43
C LEU A 82 3.87 10.10 -12.39
N ILE A 83 3.56 10.90 -13.41
CA ILE A 83 2.25 11.58 -13.51
C ILE A 83 1.12 10.55 -13.59
N MET A 84 1.29 9.48 -14.37
CA MET A 84 0.29 8.42 -14.49
C MET A 84 -0.02 7.78 -13.13
N VAL A 85 1.00 7.55 -12.32
CA VAL A 85 0.81 7.02 -10.96
C VAL A 85 0.06 8.00 -10.08
N ALA A 86 0.47 9.27 -10.05
CA ALA A 86 -0.21 10.28 -9.25
C ALA A 86 -1.68 10.43 -9.68
N MET A 87 -1.95 10.47 -10.99
CA MET A 87 -3.32 10.53 -11.52
C MET A 87 -4.15 9.29 -11.12
N THR A 88 -3.55 8.10 -11.17
CA THR A 88 -4.22 6.85 -10.76
C THR A 88 -4.70 6.95 -9.31
N TRP A 89 -3.83 7.37 -8.39
CA TRP A 89 -4.20 7.54 -6.98
C TRP A 89 -5.28 8.61 -6.80
N MET A 90 -5.16 9.77 -7.45
CA MET A 90 -6.17 10.83 -7.35
C MET A 90 -7.53 10.36 -7.87
N ILE A 91 -7.58 9.66 -9.01
CA ILE A 91 -8.83 9.08 -9.52
C ILE A 91 -9.42 8.09 -8.52
N MET A 92 -8.61 7.17 -7.97
CA MET A 92 -9.07 6.21 -6.98
C MET A 92 -9.64 6.90 -5.74
N PHE A 93 -8.99 7.94 -5.24
CA PHE A 93 -9.41 8.67 -4.05
C PHE A 93 -10.75 9.39 -4.25
N PHE A 94 -10.89 10.17 -5.33
CA PHE A 94 -12.11 10.94 -5.56
C PHE A 94 -13.27 10.09 -6.05
N VAL A 95 -13.02 9.12 -6.92
CA VAL A 95 -14.08 8.22 -7.40
C VAL A 95 -14.52 7.29 -6.27
N GLY A 96 -13.59 6.74 -5.50
CA GLY A 96 -13.91 5.89 -4.36
C GLY A 96 -14.67 6.57 -3.23
N ALA A 97 -14.62 7.92 -3.16
CA ALA A 97 -15.38 8.70 -2.18
C ALA A 97 -16.88 8.83 -2.54
N ILE A 98 -17.26 8.59 -3.80
CA ILE A 98 -18.63 8.84 -4.27
C ILE A 98 -19.71 8.07 -3.48
N PRO A 99 -19.57 6.76 -3.19
CA PRO A 99 -20.56 6.03 -2.39
C PRO A 99 -20.77 6.63 -1.00
N TYR A 100 -19.68 7.05 -0.34
CA TYR A 100 -19.76 7.68 1.01
C TYR A 100 -20.51 9.01 0.96
N LEU A 101 -20.29 9.81 -0.09
CA LEU A 101 -21.00 11.08 -0.30
C LEU A 101 -22.51 10.87 -0.51
N ILE A 102 -22.90 9.86 -1.29
CA ILE A 102 -24.31 9.58 -1.58
C ILE A 102 -25.04 9.10 -0.32
N VAL A 103 -24.38 8.34 0.54
CA VAL A 103 -24.95 7.90 1.83
C VAL A 103 -25.02 9.04 2.86
N GLY A 104 -24.44 10.22 2.56
CA GLY A 104 -24.58 11.43 3.39
C GLY A 104 -23.36 11.74 4.29
N MET A 105 -22.21 11.09 4.07
CA MET A 105 -20.98 11.44 4.77
C MET A 105 -20.47 12.83 4.32
N SER A 106 -19.89 13.59 5.24
CA SER A 106 -19.28 14.88 4.90
C SER A 106 -18.17 14.73 3.85
N PRO A 107 -17.96 15.70 2.94
CA PRO A 107 -17.00 15.55 1.85
C PRO A 107 -15.58 15.23 2.29
N VAL A 108 -15.10 15.85 3.37
CA VAL A 108 -13.74 15.59 3.89
C VAL A 108 -13.64 14.17 4.44
N ASN A 109 -14.64 13.71 5.20
CA ASN A 109 -14.66 12.34 5.74
C ASN A 109 -14.81 11.30 4.62
N ALA A 110 -15.65 11.56 3.62
CA ALA A 110 -15.82 10.66 2.46
C ALA A 110 -14.51 10.46 1.68
N VAL A 111 -13.76 11.54 1.43
CA VAL A 111 -12.45 11.46 0.79
C VAL A 111 -11.43 10.80 1.72
N PHE A 112 -11.49 11.07 3.02
CA PHE A 112 -10.62 10.45 4.01
C PHE A 112 -10.80 8.92 4.03
N GLU A 113 -12.05 8.42 4.11
CA GLU A 113 -12.35 6.98 4.06
C GLU A 113 -11.90 6.34 2.75
N SER A 114 -12.05 7.04 1.63
CA SER A 114 -11.57 6.56 0.33
C SER A 114 -10.04 6.49 0.27
N VAL A 115 -9.33 7.56 0.69
CA VAL A 115 -7.87 7.57 0.76
C VAL A 115 -7.36 6.46 1.67
N ASN A 116 -7.92 6.38 2.88
CA ASN A 116 -7.62 5.35 3.86
C ASN A 116 -7.84 3.94 3.30
N GLY A 117 -8.94 3.72 2.59
CA GLY A 117 -9.23 2.45 1.91
C GLY A 117 -8.14 2.11 0.89
N PHE A 118 -7.97 2.91 -0.15
CA PHE A 118 -7.03 2.61 -1.22
C PHE A 118 -5.56 2.61 -0.79
N THR A 119 -5.16 3.41 0.20
CA THR A 119 -3.81 3.35 0.76
C THR A 119 -3.61 2.19 1.74
N THR A 120 -4.67 1.39 2.01
CA THR A 120 -4.66 0.28 2.97
C THR A 120 -4.18 0.70 4.37
N THR A 121 -4.55 1.91 4.80
CA THR A 121 -4.06 2.46 6.06
C THR A 121 -4.85 1.92 7.25
N GLY A 122 -6.18 1.82 7.17
CA GLY A 122 -7.00 1.25 8.26
C GLY A 122 -7.54 2.24 9.30
N SER A 123 -7.19 3.54 9.21
CA SER A 123 -7.80 4.60 10.03
C SER A 123 -9.30 4.77 9.71
N THR A 124 -10.08 5.38 10.59
CA THR A 124 -11.49 5.62 10.31
C THR A 124 -11.99 6.92 10.91
N THR A 125 -12.89 7.59 10.18
CA THR A 125 -13.71 8.69 10.68
C THR A 125 -15.10 8.22 11.08
N ILE A 126 -15.36 6.93 11.06
CA ILE A 126 -16.61 6.30 11.44
C ILE A 126 -16.58 5.97 12.93
N GLU A 127 -17.40 6.66 13.73
CA GLU A 127 -17.49 6.43 15.19
C GLU A 127 -18.09 5.05 15.51
N SER A 128 -19.11 4.65 14.74
CA SER A 128 -19.75 3.34 14.89
C SER A 128 -20.13 2.76 13.55
N VAL A 129 -19.63 1.56 13.26
CA VAL A 129 -19.92 0.84 12.02
C VAL A 129 -21.40 0.42 11.92
N TYR A 130 -22.11 0.29 13.04
CA TYR A 130 -23.50 -0.15 13.08
C TYR A 130 -24.50 0.88 12.52
N PHE A 131 -24.12 2.16 12.42
CA PHE A 131 -24.97 3.20 11.83
C PHE A 131 -24.87 3.31 10.31
N TRP A 132 -23.95 2.55 9.69
CA TRP A 132 -23.69 2.62 8.27
C TRP A 132 -24.09 1.33 7.57
N PRO A 133 -24.52 1.39 6.28
CA PRO A 133 -24.88 0.20 5.53
C PRO A 133 -23.73 -0.83 5.47
N GLN A 134 -24.06 -2.11 5.58
CA GLN A 134 -23.09 -3.21 5.45
C GLN A 134 -22.43 -3.23 4.07
N SER A 135 -23.16 -2.84 3.03
CA SER A 135 -22.65 -2.68 1.67
C SER A 135 -21.55 -1.61 1.58
N LEU A 136 -21.65 -0.55 2.40
CA LEU A 136 -20.59 0.46 2.51
C LEU A 136 -19.36 -0.08 3.25
N MET A 137 -19.56 -0.92 4.28
CA MET A 137 -18.47 -1.60 4.96
C MET A 137 -17.76 -2.60 4.03
N PHE A 138 -18.52 -3.30 3.21
CA PHE A 138 -17.96 -4.16 2.16
C PHE A 138 -17.14 -3.33 1.14
N TRP A 139 -17.61 -2.14 0.73
CA TRP A 139 -16.84 -1.25 -0.12
C TRP A 139 -15.53 -0.78 0.52
N ARG A 140 -15.53 -0.49 1.83
CA ARG A 140 -14.30 -0.16 2.57
C ARG A 140 -13.28 -1.30 2.48
N ALA A 141 -13.68 -2.53 2.78
CA ALA A 141 -12.83 -3.71 2.70
C ALA A 141 -12.34 -3.94 1.25
N MET A 142 -13.23 -3.78 0.27
CA MET A 142 -12.91 -3.95 -1.15
C MET A 142 -11.96 -2.86 -1.65
N SER A 143 -12.09 -1.60 -1.20
CA SER A 143 -11.15 -0.53 -1.54
C SER A 143 -9.74 -0.80 -1.02
N GLN A 144 -9.59 -1.36 0.18
CA GLN A 144 -8.30 -1.81 0.70
C GLN A 144 -7.71 -2.95 -0.15
N TRP A 145 -8.53 -3.90 -0.52
CA TRP A 145 -8.10 -5.01 -1.36
C TRP A 145 -7.62 -4.53 -2.74
N LEU A 146 -8.35 -3.61 -3.38
CA LEU A 146 -7.96 -2.96 -4.63
C LEU A 146 -6.67 -2.14 -4.49
N GLY A 147 -6.51 -1.40 -3.38
CA GLY A 147 -5.29 -0.65 -3.06
C GLY A 147 -4.08 -1.55 -2.87
N GLY A 148 -4.25 -2.73 -2.28
CA GLY A 148 -3.23 -3.76 -2.17
C GLY A 148 -2.76 -4.28 -3.54
N ILE A 149 -3.68 -4.55 -4.47
CA ILE A 149 -3.35 -4.92 -5.85
C ILE A 149 -2.66 -3.76 -6.58
N ALA A 150 -3.19 -2.53 -6.45
CA ALA A 150 -2.67 -1.37 -7.15
C ALA A 150 -1.20 -1.12 -6.83
N ILE A 151 -0.79 -1.20 -5.56
CA ILE A 151 0.61 -1.00 -5.19
C ILE A 151 1.52 -2.07 -5.79
N VAL A 152 1.11 -3.34 -5.79
CA VAL A 152 1.89 -4.43 -6.39
C VAL A 152 2.10 -4.20 -7.89
N ILE A 153 1.05 -3.79 -8.60
CA ILE A 153 1.14 -3.47 -10.03
C ILE A 153 2.08 -2.27 -10.26
N ILE A 154 1.93 -1.22 -9.46
CA ILE A 154 2.79 -0.03 -9.52
C ILE A 154 4.25 -0.42 -9.31
N PHE A 155 4.55 -1.24 -8.32
CA PHE A 155 5.90 -1.75 -8.07
C PHE A 155 6.49 -2.49 -9.28
N ILE A 156 5.72 -3.35 -9.91
CA ILE A 156 6.19 -4.15 -11.04
C ILE A 156 6.47 -3.27 -12.27
N TYR A 157 5.61 -2.29 -12.56
CA TYR A 157 5.73 -1.45 -13.76
C TYR A 157 6.67 -0.26 -13.59
N ILE A 158 6.73 0.35 -12.42
CA ILE A 158 7.43 1.62 -12.20
C ILE A 158 8.85 1.43 -11.72
N LEU A 159 9.12 0.50 -10.82
CA LEU A 159 10.47 0.25 -10.32
C LEU A 159 11.51 -0.04 -11.43
N PRO A 160 11.18 -0.80 -12.49
CA PRO A 160 12.11 -0.97 -13.61
C PRO A 160 12.42 0.32 -14.35
N LEU A 161 11.48 1.26 -14.46
CA LEU A 161 11.70 2.56 -15.11
C LEU A 161 12.74 3.42 -14.37
N PHE A 162 12.92 3.20 -13.06
CA PHE A 162 13.93 3.87 -12.23
C PHE A 162 15.24 3.09 -12.09
N GLY A 163 15.45 2.03 -12.89
CA GLY A 163 16.63 1.18 -12.76
C GLY A 163 16.63 0.27 -11.52
N MET A 164 15.57 0.32 -10.71
CA MET A 164 15.43 -0.50 -9.51
C MET A 164 14.79 -1.88 -9.77
N GLY A 165 14.50 -2.20 -11.02
CA GLY A 165 13.89 -3.48 -11.41
C GLY A 165 14.72 -4.71 -11.04
N ARG A 166 16.05 -4.57 -10.93
CA ARG A 166 16.95 -5.64 -10.48
C ARG A 166 16.76 -6.03 -9.00
N LEU A 167 16.15 -5.15 -8.19
CA LEU A 167 15.87 -5.43 -6.77
C LEU A 167 14.85 -6.57 -6.56
N PHE A 168 13.98 -6.78 -7.53
CA PHE A 168 12.86 -7.73 -7.44
C PHE A 168 13.00 -8.93 -8.38
N PHE A 169 13.84 -8.81 -9.41
CA PHE A 169 14.00 -9.82 -10.46
C PHE A 169 15.49 -10.20 -10.60
N ASN A 170 16.05 -10.79 -9.53
CA ASN A 170 17.41 -11.30 -9.55
C ASN A 170 17.64 -12.18 -10.78
N ASN A 171 18.65 -11.87 -11.58
CA ASN A 171 19.23 -12.66 -12.67
C ASN A 171 18.34 -13.00 -13.89
N GLU A 172 17.02 -12.81 -13.86
CA GLU A 172 16.17 -13.15 -15.02
C GLU A 172 16.08 -12.06 -16.10
N LEU A 173 16.53 -10.84 -15.78
CA LEU A 173 16.39 -9.67 -16.67
C LEU A 173 17.67 -9.28 -17.40
N GLU A 174 18.80 -9.91 -17.11
CA GLU A 174 20.05 -9.65 -17.82
C GLU A 174 19.99 -10.20 -19.26
N GLY A 175 20.10 -9.31 -20.24
CA GLY A 175 20.20 -9.68 -21.66
C GLY A 175 18.90 -9.73 -22.45
N SER A 176 17.74 -9.37 -21.87
CA SER A 176 16.48 -9.36 -22.63
C SER A 176 16.27 -8.04 -23.39
N GLY A 177 15.92 -8.14 -24.68
CA GLY A 177 15.50 -6.98 -25.48
C GLY A 177 14.23 -6.33 -24.93
N SER A 178 13.95 -5.08 -25.30
CA SER A 178 12.85 -4.27 -24.77
C SER A 178 11.45 -4.92 -24.83
N SER A 179 11.18 -5.70 -25.87
CA SER A 179 9.91 -6.42 -26.03
C SER A 179 9.79 -7.62 -25.09
N GLN A 180 10.86 -8.38 -24.88
CA GLN A 180 10.90 -9.51 -23.96
C GLN A 180 10.81 -9.04 -22.49
N PHE A 181 11.41 -7.89 -22.18
CA PHE A 181 11.32 -7.25 -20.88
C PHE A 181 9.87 -6.87 -20.52
N SER A 182 9.15 -6.22 -21.45
CA SER A 182 7.74 -5.87 -21.27
C SER A 182 6.85 -7.11 -21.05
N MET A 183 7.07 -8.19 -21.80
CA MET A 183 6.32 -9.45 -21.62
C MET A 183 6.59 -10.13 -20.27
N LYS A 184 7.85 -10.11 -19.81
CA LYS A 184 8.20 -10.66 -18.47
C LYS A 184 7.53 -9.88 -17.36
N LEU A 185 7.48 -8.54 -17.45
CA LEU A 185 6.77 -7.68 -16.48
C LEU A 185 5.26 -7.94 -16.45
N GLN A 186 4.62 -8.08 -17.62
CA GLN A 186 3.19 -8.38 -17.69
C GLN A 186 2.87 -9.75 -17.09
N ASN A 187 3.70 -10.77 -17.37
CA ASN A 187 3.54 -12.09 -16.78
C ASN A 187 3.74 -12.06 -15.25
N ALA A 188 4.74 -11.31 -14.76
CA ALA A 188 4.94 -11.13 -13.35
C ALA A 188 3.70 -10.49 -12.69
N ALA A 189 3.18 -9.37 -13.23
CA ALA A 189 1.99 -8.70 -12.70
C ALA A 189 0.76 -9.64 -12.67
N ARG A 190 0.52 -10.36 -13.76
CA ARG A 190 -0.58 -11.34 -13.82
C ARG A 190 -0.44 -12.43 -12.76
N ASN A 191 0.75 -12.97 -12.59
CA ASN A 191 1.02 -14.02 -11.62
C ASN A 191 0.84 -13.51 -10.17
N PHE A 192 1.26 -12.27 -9.90
CA PHE A 192 1.03 -11.62 -8.60
C PHE A 192 -0.46 -11.46 -8.30
N ILE A 193 -1.24 -10.90 -9.24
CA ILE A 193 -2.68 -10.72 -9.07
C ILE A 193 -3.34 -12.08 -8.80
N LEU A 194 -2.96 -13.12 -9.54
CA LEU A 194 -3.54 -14.46 -9.39
C LEU A 194 -3.23 -15.04 -8.01
N VAL A 195 -1.99 -14.94 -7.53
CA VAL A 195 -1.61 -15.38 -6.18
C VAL A 195 -2.36 -14.60 -5.11
N TYR A 196 -2.49 -13.27 -5.29
CA TYR A 196 -3.21 -12.40 -4.37
C TYR A 196 -4.68 -12.81 -4.24
N VAL A 197 -5.36 -13.05 -5.37
CA VAL A 197 -6.76 -13.53 -5.40
C VAL A 197 -6.87 -14.91 -4.77
N VAL A 198 -5.98 -15.85 -5.11
CA VAL A 198 -5.98 -17.21 -4.54
C VAL A 198 -5.80 -17.18 -3.02
N LEU A 199 -4.85 -16.40 -2.51
CA LEU A 199 -4.65 -16.25 -1.07
C LEU A 199 -5.86 -15.62 -0.38
N SER A 200 -6.53 -14.65 -0.99
CA SER A 200 -7.77 -14.06 -0.46
C SER A 200 -8.89 -15.10 -0.38
N ILE A 201 -9.06 -15.93 -1.42
CA ILE A 201 -10.06 -16.99 -1.42
C ILE A 201 -9.74 -18.06 -0.36
N ILE A 202 -8.48 -18.46 -0.23
CA ILE A 202 -8.07 -19.42 0.80
C ILE A 202 -8.35 -18.86 2.19
N ASN A 203 -7.99 -17.59 2.44
CA ASN A 203 -8.27 -16.93 3.71
C ASN A 203 -9.77 -16.91 4.01
N PHE A 204 -10.60 -16.50 3.04
CA PHE A 204 -12.06 -16.54 3.17
C PHE A 204 -12.58 -17.93 3.56
N ILE A 205 -12.15 -18.98 2.85
CA ILE A 205 -12.59 -20.36 3.14
C ILE A 205 -12.17 -20.78 4.55
N VAL A 206 -10.93 -20.49 4.96
CA VAL A 206 -10.43 -20.86 6.29
C VAL A 206 -11.19 -20.12 7.39
N LEU A 207 -11.48 -18.82 7.20
CA LEU A 207 -12.28 -18.03 8.16
C LEU A 207 -13.70 -18.61 8.31
N MET A 208 -14.35 -19.00 7.21
CA MET A 208 -15.65 -19.67 7.25
C MET A 208 -15.60 -21.01 7.99
N LEU A 209 -14.56 -21.82 7.77
CA LEU A 209 -14.39 -23.11 8.45
C LEU A 209 -14.18 -22.96 9.96
N VAL A 210 -13.62 -21.84 10.39
CA VAL A 210 -13.37 -21.53 11.81
C VAL A 210 -14.60 -20.88 12.47
N GLY A 211 -15.67 -20.60 11.71
CA GLY A 211 -16.96 -20.13 12.22
C GLY A 211 -17.16 -18.62 12.16
N ALA A 212 -16.48 -17.91 11.26
CA ALA A 212 -16.81 -16.53 10.96
C ALA A 212 -18.13 -16.42 10.19
N ASP A 213 -18.93 -15.39 10.43
CA ASP A 213 -20.06 -15.06 9.58
C ASP A 213 -19.60 -14.71 8.17
N ILE A 214 -20.43 -14.98 7.17
CA ILE A 214 -20.06 -14.83 5.76
C ILE A 214 -19.59 -13.40 5.42
N ILE A 215 -20.24 -12.39 5.99
CA ILE A 215 -19.92 -10.98 5.76
C ILE A 215 -18.57 -10.63 6.39
N ASP A 216 -18.38 -11.05 7.64
CA ASP A 216 -17.12 -10.85 8.35
C ASP A 216 -15.97 -11.60 7.68
N ALA A 217 -16.21 -12.84 7.25
CA ALA A 217 -15.21 -13.63 6.54
C ALA A 217 -14.77 -12.99 5.22
N ILE A 218 -15.72 -12.46 4.43
CA ILE A 218 -15.41 -11.75 3.19
C ILE A 218 -14.57 -10.51 3.50
N CYS A 219 -15.06 -9.62 4.37
CA CYS A 219 -14.39 -8.36 4.65
C CYS A 219 -13.03 -8.59 5.31
N LEU A 220 -12.94 -9.48 6.31
CA LEU A 220 -11.69 -9.80 6.98
C LEU A 220 -10.67 -10.45 6.03
N SER A 221 -11.11 -11.30 5.10
CA SER A 221 -10.19 -11.90 4.11
C SER A 221 -9.59 -10.85 3.19
N LEU A 222 -10.36 -9.88 2.72
CA LEU A 222 -9.92 -8.81 1.85
C LEU A 222 -8.95 -7.87 2.58
N THR A 223 -9.27 -7.47 3.80
CA THR A 223 -8.48 -6.50 4.57
C THR A 223 -7.20 -7.11 5.15
N THR A 224 -7.20 -8.39 5.50
CA THR A 224 -6.03 -9.09 6.04
C THR A 224 -4.95 -9.31 4.97
N ILE A 225 -5.31 -9.79 3.78
CA ILE A 225 -4.34 -10.03 2.70
C ILE A 225 -3.79 -8.71 2.14
N SER A 226 -4.60 -7.64 2.14
CA SER A 226 -4.14 -6.31 1.75
C SER A 226 -3.32 -5.60 2.85
N THR A 227 -3.20 -6.22 4.04
CA THR A 227 -2.62 -5.59 5.23
C THR A 227 -3.24 -4.22 5.56
N GLY A 228 -4.57 -4.12 5.43
CA GLY A 228 -5.31 -2.86 5.57
C GLY A 228 -6.04 -2.72 6.90
N GLY A 229 -6.41 -3.82 7.55
CA GLY A 229 -6.87 -3.87 8.95
C GLY A 229 -8.25 -3.33 9.28
N VAL A 230 -9.02 -2.85 8.29
CA VAL A 230 -10.41 -2.42 8.53
C VAL A 230 -11.30 -3.61 8.85
N ILE A 231 -12.08 -3.52 9.93
CA ILE A 231 -13.01 -4.55 10.39
C ILE A 231 -14.42 -3.95 10.50
N ILE A 232 -15.44 -4.82 10.40
CA ILE A 232 -16.85 -4.46 10.54
C ILE A 232 -17.28 -4.46 12.02
N SER A 233 -16.38 -4.27 12.97
CA SER A 233 -16.66 -4.21 14.39
C SER A 233 -16.06 -2.95 15.01
N ASN A 234 -16.77 -2.34 15.96
CA ASN A 234 -16.26 -1.20 16.71
C ASN A 234 -15.13 -1.57 17.67
N THR A 235 -15.05 -2.84 18.08
CA THR A 235 -14.06 -3.37 19.02
C THR A 235 -12.88 -4.06 18.33
N SER A 236 -12.73 -3.85 17.01
CA SER A 236 -11.74 -4.58 16.21
C SER A 236 -11.94 -6.10 16.38
N MET A 237 -10.90 -6.88 16.68
CA MET A 237 -11.01 -8.33 16.90
C MET A 237 -11.00 -8.71 18.39
N MET A 238 -11.23 -7.78 19.31
CA MET A 238 -11.14 -8.06 20.76
C MET A 238 -12.19 -9.09 21.23
N GLU A 239 -13.37 -9.08 20.61
CA GLU A 239 -14.49 -9.97 20.96
C GLU A 239 -14.56 -11.23 20.09
N THR A 240 -13.59 -11.42 19.17
CA THR A 240 -13.59 -12.59 18.29
C THR A 240 -12.98 -13.83 18.97
N SER A 241 -13.38 -15.01 18.51
CA SER A 241 -12.85 -16.27 19.02
C SER A 241 -11.35 -16.43 18.76
N THR A 242 -10.63 -17.08 19.66
CA THR A 242 -9.19 -17.35 19.50
C THR A 242 -8.84 -18.03 18.18
N PRO A 243 -9.58 -19.02 17.66
CA PRO A 243 -9.30 -19.60 16.35
C PRO A 243 -9.33 -18.59 15.20
N LEU A 244 -10.30 -17.63 15.23
CA LEU A 244 -10.37 -16.54 14.23
C LEU A 244 -9.14 -15.62 14.32
N GLN A 245 -8.70 -15.29 15.54
CA GLN A 245 -7.49 -14.50 15.77
C GLN A 245 -6.24 -15.21 15.23
N VAL A 246 -6.13 -16.54 15.43
CA VAL A 246 -4.98 -17.33 14.91
C VAL A 246 -4.95 -17.30 13.39
N VAL A 247 -6.08 -17.53 12.73
CA VAL A 247 -6.16 -17.48 11.26
C VAL A 247 -5.77 -16.09 10.76
N THR A 248 -6.33 -15.06 11.34
CA THR A 248 -6.02 -13.67 10.97
C THR A 248 -4.54 -13.35 11.14
N LEU A 249 -3.91 -13.75 12.27
CA LEU A 249 -2.48 -13.56 12.53
C LEU A 249 -1.62 -14.22 11.44
N VAL A 250 -1.93 -15.48 11.08
CA VAL A 250 -1.20 -16.21 10.04
C VAL A 250 -1.33 -15.51 8.69
N PHE A 251 -2.54 -15.06 8.31
CA PHE A 251 -2.73 -14.40 7.02
C PHE A 251 -2.24 -12.94 7.00
N MET A 252 -2.17 -12.22 8.13
CA MET A 252 -1.44 -10.95 8.24
C MET A 252 0.05 -11.15 7.94
N PHE A 253 0.67 -12.20 8.51
CA PHE A 253 2.06 -12.52 8.24
C PHE A 253 2.29 -12.92 6.77
N ILE A 254 1.36 -13.70 6.17
CA ILE A 254 1.37 -14.04 4.75
C ILE A 254 1.26 -12.77 3.90
N GLY A 255 0.29 -11.88 4.14
CA GLY A 255 0.14 -10.60 3.44
C GLY A 255 1.38 -9.70 3.53
N GLY A 256 2.05 -9.71 4.70
CA GLY A 256 3.34 -9.03 4.94
C GLY A 256 4.55 -9.69 4.30
N THR A 257 4.39 -10.85 3.67
CA THR A 257 5.49 -11.60 3.02
C THR A 257 5.55 -11.27 1.53
N ASN A 258 6.74 -11.41 0.93
CA ASN A 258 6.95 -11.15 -0.50
C ASN A 258 6.09 -12.05 -1.39
N PHE A 259 5.23 -11.44 -2.22
CA PHE A 259 4.32 -12.19 -3.11
C PHE A 259 5.03 -13.02 -4.18
N TYR A 260 6.24 -12.64 -4.61
CA TYR A 260 7.03 -13.47 -5.52
C TYR A 260 7.38 -14.82 -4.90
N LEU A 261 7.63 -14.85 -3.60
CA LEU A 261 7.89 -16.10 -2.90
C LEU A 261 6.64 -16.99 -2.82
N HIS A 262 5.46 -16.41 -2.60
CA HIS A 262 4.20 -17.14 -2.66
C HIS A 262 3.99 -17.75 -4.05
N PHE A 263 4.26 -16.98 -5.11
CA PHE A 263 4.20 -17.48 -6.48
C PHE A 263 5.15 -18.67 -6.66
N LYS A 264 6.42 -18.54 -6.24
CA LYS A 264 7.42 -19.62 -6.34
C LYS A 264 7.03 -20.85 -5.53
N ALA A 265 6.41 -20.67 -4.35
CA ALA A 265 5.99 -21.78 -3.49
C ALA A 265 4.77 -22.52 -4.07
N ILE A 266 3.77 -21.79 -4.56
CA ILE A 266 2.52 -22.35 -5.09
C ILE A 266 2.76 -23.02 -6.45
N TYR A 267 3.31 -22.28 -7.42
CA TYR A 267 3.53 -22.79 -8.78
C TYR A 267 4.71 -23.75 -8.88
N GLY A 268 5.78 -23.52 -8.10
CA GLY A 268 6.92 -24.42 -7.98
C GLY A 268 6.65 -25.65 -7.11
N ARG A 269 5.48 -25.74 -6.48
CA ARG A 269 5.10 -26.82 -5.53
C ARG A 269 6.18 -27.06 -4.46
N ASN A 270 6.86 -26.00 -4.04
CA ASN A 270 7.99 -26.07 -3.13
C ASN A 270 7.77 -25.19 -1.88
N LEU A 271 7.03 -25.72 -0.90
CA LEU A 271 6.79 -25.01 0.36
C LEU A 271 8.09 -24.80 1.18
N LYS A 272 9.14 -25.59 0.93
CA LYS A 272 10.44 -25.37 1.57
C LYS A 272 11.07 -24.02 1.19
N ALA A 273 10.59 -23.38 0.10
CA ALA A 273 11.03 -22.03 -0.28
C ALA A 273 10.85 -21.00 0.84
N TYR A 274 9.81 -21.13 1.68
CA TYR A 274 9.59 -20.24 2.83
C TYR A 274 10.67 -20.39 3.90
N ILE A 275 11.01 -21.62 4.25
CA ILE A 275 12.02 -21.92 5.30
C ILE A 275 13.44 -21.58 4.84
N HIS A 276 13.71 -21.71 3.54
CA HIS A 276 15.03 -21.39 2.97
C HIS A 276 15.19 -19.89 2.66
N ASN A 277 14.11 -19.10 2.71
CA ASN A 277 14.21 -17.66 2.53
C ASN A 277 14.64 -16.99 3.83
N LYS A 278 15.91 -16.55 3.86
CA LYS A 278 16.51 -15.93 5.05
C LYS A 278 15.78 -14.65 5.49
N GLU A 279 15.17 -13.89 4.56
CA GLU A 279 14.40 -12.68 4.91
C GLU A 279 13.21 -13.02 5.80
N ILE A 280 12.40 -14.01 5.42
CA ILE A 280 11.21 -14.41 6.19
C ILE A 280 11.60 -14.98 7.54
N VAL A 281 12.63 -15.84 7.58
CA VAL A 281 13.10 -16.43 8.84
C VAL A 281 13.59 -15.35 9.80
N HIS A 282 14.36 -14.37 9.31
CA HIS A 282 14.84 -13.26 10.15
C HIS A 282 13.68 -12.33 10.57
N MET A 283 12.70 -12.08 9.70
CA MET A 283 11.52 -11.28 10.02
C MET A 283 10.66 -11.97 11.09
N ALA A 284 10.39 -13.26 10.95
CA ALA A 284 9.67 -14.04 11.97
C ALA A 284 10.43 -14.06 13.31
N ALA A 285 11.73 -14.30 13.28
CA ALA A 285 12.58 -14.27 14.47
C ALA A 285 12.58 -12.88 15.13
N PHE A 286 12.62 -11.80 14.33
CA PHE A 286 12.54 -10.43 14.81
C PHE A 286 11.20 -10.15 15.51
N PHE A 287 10.07 -10.54 14.91
CA PHE A 287 8.76 -10.38 15.54
C PHE A 287 8.64 -11.17 16.84
N LEU A 288 9.13 -12.40 16.88
CA LEU A 288 9.18 -13.20 18.11
C LEU A 288 10.06 -12.53 19.18
N LEU A 289 11.25 -12.06 18.82
CA LEU A 289 12.15 -11.37 19.75
C LEU A 289 11.49 -10.13 20.36
N ILE A 290 10.87 -9.28 19.52
CA ILE A 290 10.16 -8.09 19.99
C ILE A 290 8.96 -8.46 20.86
N SER A 291 8.21 -9.51 20.52
CA SER A 291 7.07 -9.95 21.34
C SER A 291 7.53 -10.42 22.74
N PHE A 292 8.62 -11.15 22.84
CA PHE A 292 9.20 -11.53 24.14
C PHE A 292 9.72 -10.33 24.93
N ALA A 293 10.37 -9.36 24.26
CA ALA A 293 10.85 -8.15 24.92
C ALA A 293 9.68 -7.31 25.48
N LEU A 294 8.62 -7.12 24.69
CA LEU A 294 7.42 -6.40 25.12
C LEU A 294 6.68 -7.15 26.24
N PHE A 295 6.62 -8.47 26.16
CA PHE A 295 6.06 -9.30 27.22
C PHE A 295 6.81 -9.14 28.54
N ALA A 296 8.15 -9.16 28.51
CA ALA A 296 8.98 -8.92 29.69
C ALA A 296 8.76 -7.50 30.28
N ILE A 297 8.63 -6.47 29.44
CA ILE A 297 8.31 -5.11 29.86
C ILE A 297 6.94 -5.06 30.53
N LYS A 298 5.93 -5.71 29.95
CA LYS A 298 4.56 -5.75 30.50
C LYS A 298 4.53 -6.43 31.85
N ILE A 299 5.15 -7.60 32.01
CA ILE A 299 5.25 -8.32 33.28
C ILE A 299 6.01 -7.51 34.34
N GLY A 300 7.15 -6.90 33.95
CA GLY A 300 7.92 -6.05 34.87
C GLY A 300 7.12 -4.84 35.38
N GLY A 301 6.19 -4.31 34.60
CA GLY A 301 5.22 -3.29 35.03
C GLY A 301 4.15 -3.85 35.97
N LEU A 302 3.58 -5.00 35.65
CA LEU A 302 2.54 -5.66 36.47
C LEU A 302 3.05 -6.10 37.84
N SER A 303 4.28 -6.62 37.93
CA SER A 303 4.91 -7.02 39.20
C SER A 303 5.05 -5.85 40.20
N ARG A 304 5.19 -4.61 39.70
CA ARG A 304 5.25 -3.40 40.54
C ARG A 304 3.87 -2.96 41.09
N ILE A 305 2.78 -3.43 40.49
CA ILE A 305 1.41 -3.04 40.82
C ILE A 305 0.72 -4.14 41.65
N GLY A 306 1.35 -5.32 41.84
CA GLY A 306 0.78 -6.41 42.65
C GLY A 306 -0.40 -7.13 41.99
N VAL A 307 -0.45 -7.17 40.65
CA VAL A 307 -1.52 -7.83 39.89
C VAL A 307 -1.24 -9.33 39.74
N ASP A 308 -2.26 -10.16 39.89
CA ASP A 308 -2.21 -11.61 39.73
C ASP A 308 -1.82 -12.03 38.31
N PHE A 309 -0.95 -13.06 38.21
CA PHE A 309 -0.39 -13.57 36.97
C PHE A 309 -1.25 -14.70 36.34
N ASP A 310 -2.54 -14.75 36.60
CA ASP A 310 -3.38 -15.91 36.25
C ASP A 310 -3.52 -16.18 34.73
N ASN A 311 -3.22 -15.19 33.84
CA ASN A 311 -3.40 -15.33 32.40
C ASN A 311 -2.17 -14.90 31.56
N LEU A 312 -0.97 -15.32 31.93
CA LEU A 312 0.27 -14.98 31.21
C LEU A 312 0.23 -15.36 29.71
N LEU A 313 -0.44 -16.47 29.39
CA LEU A 313 -0.54 -16.94 28.01
C LEU A 313 -1.40 -15.98 27.17
N GLU A 314 -2.51 -15.49 27.69
CA GLU A 314 -3.37 -14.51 27.03
C GLU A 314 -2.65 -13.17 26.83
N VAL A 315 -1.91 -12.72 27.83
CA VAL A 315 -1.09 -11.50 27.74
C VAL A 315 -0.02 -11.66 26.65
N TYR A 316 0.69 -12.78 26.62
CA TYR A 316 1.66 -13.04 25.55
C TYR A 316 1.00 -13.13 24.18
N TRP A 317 -0.14 -13.80 24.06
CA TRP A 317 -0.91 -13.90 22.83
C TRP A 317 -1.31 -12.52 22.29
N SER A 318 -1.83 -11.66 23.17
CA SER A 318 -2.24 -10.29 22.81
C SER A 318 -1.06 -9.46 22.30
N ILE A 319 0.11 -9.59 22.95
CA ILE A 319 1.33 -8.91 22.53
C ILE A 319 1.85 -9.47 21.20
N LEU A 320 1.89 -10.79 21.01
CA LEU A 320 2.33 -11.43 19.77
C LEU A 320 1.44 -11.00 18.60
N PHE A 321 0.12 -11.00 18.79
CA PHE A 321 -0.83 -10.53 17.79
C PHE A 321 -0.59 -9.06 17.43
N THR A 322 -0.42 -8.19 18.42
CA THR A 322 -0.11 -6.76 18.22
C THR A 322 1.20 -6.57 17.47
N VAL A 323 2.26 -7.31 17.83
CA VAL A 323 3.56 -7.23 17.15
C VAL A 323 3.45 -7.65 15.68
N VAL A 324 2.76 -8.75 15.38
CA VAL A 324 2.57 -9.18 13.99
C VAL A 324 1.71 -8.19 13.23
N SER A 325 0.62 -7.70 13.82
CA SER A 325 -0.28 -6.74 13.21
C SER A 325 0.43 -5.42 12.87
N LEU A 326 1.12 -4.81 13.83
CA LEU A 326 1.83 -3.55 13.61
C LEU A 326 3.09 -3.74 12.76
N GLY A 327 3.80 -4.86 12.92
CA GLY A 327 4.96 -5.19 12.11
C GLY A 327 4.65 -5.47 10.66
N THR A 328 3.46 -6.01 10.35
CA THR A 328 2.96 -6.15 8.98
C THR A 328 2.20 -4.92 8.48
N THR A 329 2.09 -3.88 9.31
CA THR A 329 1.31 -2.66 9.05
C THR A 329 -0.18 -2.93 8.76
N THR A 330 -0.74 -4.00 9.34
CA THR A 330 -2.16 -4.32 9.18
C THR A 330 -3.05 -3.47 10.09
N GLY A 331 -2.62 -3.22 11.33
CA GLY A 331 -3.35 -2.33 12.26
C GLY A 331 -4.53 -2.97 13.01
N THR A 332 -4.86 -4.22 12.72
CA THR A 332 -5.91 -4.97 13.46
C THR A 332 -5.44 -5.29 14.87
N THR A 333 -6.33 -5.22 15.87
CA THR A 333 -5.97 -5.45 17.27
C THR A 333 -6.95 -6.35 18.00
N ILE A 334 -6.44 -7.08 19.00
CA ILE A 334 -7.22 -7.85 19.97
C ILE A 334 -7.04 -7.30 21.40
N TYR A 335 -6.28 -6.23 21.54
CA TYR A 335 -5.94 -5.61 22.81
C TYR A 335 -5.77 -4.10 22.65
N ASP A 336 -6.33 -3.33 23.59
CA ASP A 336 -6.13 -1.88 23.61
C ASP A 336 -4.78 -1.52 24.27
N TYR A 337 -3.86 -1.05 23.45
CA TYR A 337 -2.53 -0.59 23.89
C TYR A 337 -2.41 0.95 24.00
N SER A 338 -3.52 1.69 23.90
CA SER A 338 -3.53 3.17 23.95
C SER A 338 -2.86 3.73 25.21
N ASN A 339 -3.04 3.03 26.33
CA ASN A 339 -2.48 3.41 27.64
C ASN A 339 -1.26 2.56 28.03
N SER A 340 -0.55 1.99 27.07
CA SER A 340 0.67 1.23 27.36
C SER A 340 1.79 2.14 27.85
N SER A 341 2.82 1.55 28.50
CA SER A 341 3.98 2.31 28.95
C SER A 341 4.69 2.98 27.77
N GLU A 342 5.31 4.15 28.01
CA GLU A 342 6.06 4.89 26.96
C GLU A 342 7.13 4.03 26.30
N LEU A 343 7.78 3.15 27.06
CA LEU A 343 8.77 2.21 26.53
C LEU A 343 8.13 1.20 25.56
N MET A 344 6.94 0.69 25.85
CA MET A 344 6.21 -0.20 24.95
C MET A 344 5.79 0.54 23.68
N MET A 345 5.25 1.77 23.81
CA MET A 345 4.91 2.61 22.66
C MET A 345 6.12 2.87 21.76
N PHE A 346 7.29 3.15 22.35
CA PHE A 346 8.53 3.37 21.59
C PHE A 346 8.90 2.17 20.72
N PHE A 347 8.85 0.94 21.26
CA PHE A 347 9.12 -0.27 20.48
C PHE A 347 8.06 -0.51 19.41
N LEU A 348 6.78 -0.25 19.67
CA LEU A 348 5.71 -0.39 18.69
C LEU A 348 5.87 0.63 17.54
N ILE A 349 6.26 1.87 17.83
CA ILE A 349 6.57 2.88 16.82
C ILE A 349 7.71 2.42 15.89
N ILE A 350 8.80 1.92 16.46
CA ILE A 350 9.92 1.36 15.67
C ILE A 350 9.45 0.21 14.79
N LEU A 351 8.63 -0.68 15.34
CA LEU A 351 8.09 -1.83 14.63
C LEU A 351 7.24 -1.41 13.42
N MET A 352 6.32 -0.45 13.62
CA MET A 352 5.50 0.13 12.54
C MET A 352 6.39 0.78 11.46
N MET A 353 7.42 1.51 11.85
CA MET A 353 8.35 2.15 10.90
C MET A 353 9.13 1.13 10.08
N ILE A 354 9.58 0.03 10.68
CA ILE A 354 10.32 -1.03 9.97
C ILE A 354 9.44 -1.67 8.91
N GLY A 355 8.20 -2.02 9.25
CA GLY A 355 7.30 -2.73 8.34
C GLY A 355 7.74 -4.16 8.05
N ALA A 356 7.14 -4.79 7.02
CA ALA A 356 7.39 -6.17 6.66
C ALA A 356 8.26 -6.30 5.38
N SER A 357 8.19 -7.45 4.69
CA SER A 357 9.04 -7.78 3.54
C SER A 357 8.84 -6.84 2.36
N ALA A 358 9.90 -6.61 1.60
CA ALA A 358 9.80 -5.92 0.32
C ALA A 358 9.01 -6.78 -0.69
N GLY A 359 8.15 -6.12 -1.51
CA GLY A 359 7.26 -6.84 -2.43
C GLY A 359 6.04 -7.48 -1.78
N SER A 360 5.72 -7.07 -0.53
CA SER A 360 4.45 -7.34 0.16
C SER A 360 3.50 -6.15 0.06
N THR A 361 2.27 -6.33 0.52
CA THR A 361 1.26 -5.25 0.62
C THR A 361 1.50 -4.29 1.79
N SER A 362 2.37 -4.62 2.74
CA SER A 362 2.68 -3.79 3.92
C SER A 362 3.25 -2.43 3.55
N GLY A 363 3.11 -1.45 4.44
CA GLY A 363 3.77 -0.15 4.37
C GLY A 363 5.16 -0.12 5.04
N GLY A 364 5.59 1.04 5.51
CA GLY A 364 6.86 1.24 6.22
C GLY A 364 8.11 1.24 5.34
N ILE A 365 9.29 1.30 5.98
CA ILE A 365 10.61 1.37 5.33
C ILE A 365 10.95 0.08 4.56
N LYS A 366 10.41 -1.05 4.98
CA LYS A 366 10.64 -2.43 4.57
C LYS A 366 11.83 -3.09 5.27
N PHE A 367 11.57 -4.29 5.80
CA PHE A 367 12.53 -5.09 6.56
C PHE A 367 13.85 -5.32 5.82
N THR A 368 13.80 -5.57 4.50
CA THR A 368 15.00 -5.74 3.65
C THR A 368 15.91 -4.52 3.69
N ARG A 369 15.33 -3.29 3.59
CA ARG A 369 16.13 -2.05 3.62
C ARG A 369 16.81 -1.86 4.98
N ILE A 370 16.13 -2.16 6.07
CA ILE A 370 16.72 -2.11 7.41
C ILE A 370 17.91 -3.08 7.52
N ARG A 371 17.79 -4.31 6.98
CA ARG A 371 18.90 -5.27 6.94
C ARG A 371 20.09 -4.74 6.15
N ILE A 372 19.88 -4.08 5.01
CA ILE A 372 20.95 -3.45 4.21
C ILE A 372 21.64 -2.36 5.03
N VAL A 373 20.88 -1.46 5.65
CA VAL A 373 21.39 -0.36 6.49
C VAL A 373 22.21 -0.89 7.67
N MET A 374 21.71 -1.90 8.36
CA MET A 374 22.44 -2.52 9.48
C MET A 374 23.76 -3.19 9.03
N ARG A 375 23.78 -3.85 7.86
CA ARG A 375 25.00 -4.40 7.28
C ARG A 375 26.00 -3.31 6.87
N PHE A 376 25.50 -2.22 6.30
CA PHE A 376 26.34 -1.07 5.98
C PHE A 376 27.03 -0.49 7.24
N PHE A 377 26.30 -0.27 8.33
CA PHE A 377 26.88 0.21 9.58
C PHE A 377 27.90 -0.78 10.15
N ASN A 378 27.59 -2.08 10.14
CA ASN A 378 28.54 -3.09 10.57
C ASN A 378 29.84 -3.05 9.76
N ASN A 379 29.75 -2.92 8.44
CA ASN A 379 30.92 -2.81 7.57
C ASN A 379 31.70 -1.51 7.85
N ALA A 380 31.02 -0.39 8.10
CA ALA A 380 31.67 0.88 8.47
C ALA A 380 32.48 0.73 9.77
N PHE A 381 31.94 0.06 10.80
CA PHE A 381 32.69 -0.23 12.03
C PHE A 381 33.90 -1.16 11.78
N MET A 382 33.71 -2.20 10.95
CA MET A 382 34.81 -3.11 10.60
C MET A 382 35.93 -2.41 9.81
N THR A 383 35.60 -1.44 8.96
CA THR A 383 36.58 -0.61 8.24
C THR A 383 37.41 0.26 9.20
N ILE A 384 36.83 0.72 10.31
CA ILE A 384 37.58 1.45 11.37
C ILE A 384 38.60 0.52 12.05
N ILE A 385 38.21 -0.73 12.27
CA ILE A 385 39.10 -1.74 12.93
C ILE A 385 40.17 -2.22 11.95
N HIS A 386 39.83 -2.42 10.67
CA HIS A 386 40.71 -2.92 9.63
C HIS A 386 40.71 -2.00 8.39
N PRO A 387 41.46 -0.86 8.43
CA PRO A 387 41.37 0.17 7.39
C PRO A 387 41.77 -0.29 5.97
N ASN A 388 42.59 -1.32 5.87
CA ASN A 388 43.07 -1.85 4.59
C ASN A 388 42.17 -2.94 3.99
N ALA A 389 41.11 -3.34 4.69
CA ALA A 389 40.18 -4.35 4.21
C ALA A 389 39.05 -3.72 3.40
N VAL A 390 38.71 -4.33 2.27
CA VAL A 390 37.57 -3.91 1.45
C VAL A 390 36.34 -4.71 1.87
N TYR A 391 35.37 -4.03 2.46
CA TYR A 391 34.11 -4.64 2.87
C TYR A 391 33.02 -4.33 1.86
N THR A 392 32.35 -5.38 1.38
CA THR A 392 31.17 -5.25 0.51
C THR A 392 29.92 -5.60 1.29
N VAL A 393 28.84 -4.88 1.05
CA VAL A 393 27.54 -5.16 1.70
C VAL A 393 26.95 -6.43 1.06
N LYS A 394 26.75 -7.47 1.87
CA LYS A 394 26.11 -8.72 1.46
C LYS A 394 24.87 -8.97 2.30
N VAL A 395 23.76 -9.29 1.67
CA VAL A 395 22.51 -9.70 2.30
C VAL A 395 22.07 -11.01 1.63
N ASP A 396 21.82 -12.05 2.43
CA ASP A 396 21.44 -13.40 1.97
C ASP A 396 22.41 -14.00 0.93
N ASP A 397 23.74 -13.76 1.17
CA ASP A 397 24.86 -14.17 0.31
C ASP A 397 24.93 -13.44 -1.05
N GLU A 398 23.98 -12.51 -1.35
CA GLU A 398 24.03 -11.66 -2.52
C GLU A 398 24.81 -10.37 -2.24
N HIS A 399 25.61 -9.96 -3.21
CA HIS A 399 26.31 -8.68 -3.18
C HIS A 399 25.33 -7.55 -3.48
N ILE A 400 25.27 -6.55 -2.61
CA ILE A 400 24.41 -5.37 -2.79
C ILE A 400 25.23 -4.21 -3.36
N ASP A 401 24.83 -3.69 -4.52
CA ASP A 401 25.48 -2.55 -5.15
C ASP A 401 25.39 -1.29 -4.29
N ASP A 402 26.39 -0.43 -4.35
CA ASP A 402 26.44 0.83 -3.60
C ASP A 402 25.22 1.73 -3.85
N THR A 403 24.69 1.73 -5.08
CA THR A 403 23.47 2.48 -5.43
C THR A 403 22.27 2.01 -4.61
N ARG A 404 22.14 0.70 -4.40
CA ARG A 404 21.06 0.11 -3.56
C ARG A 404 21.26 0.42 -2.09
N VAL A 405 22.50 0.38 -1.61
CA VAL A 405 22.84 0.75 -0.23
C VAL A 405 22.47 2.20 0.02
N MET A 406 22.88 3.12 -0.86
CA MET A 406 22.55 4.54 -0.75
C MET A 406 21.05 4.80 -0.85
N SER A 407 20.34 4.09 -1.72
CA SER A 407 18.87 4.16 -1.80
C SER A 407 18.21 3.73 -0.48
N ALA A 408 18.66 2.63 0.13
CA ALA A 408 18.11 2.15 1.42
C ALA A 408 18.34 3.16 2.55
N ILE A 409 19.54 3.74 2.63
CA ILE A 409 19.87 4.79 3.61
C ILE A 409 19.02 6.03 3.37
N THR A 410 18.90 6.50 2.13
CA THR A 410 18.13 7.69 1.77
C THR A 410 16.66 7.51 2.14
N VAL A 411 16.03 6.38 1.79
CA VAL A 411 14.64 6.10 2.16
C VAL A 411 14.46 6.10 3.67
N THR A 412 15.35 5.43 4.40
CA THR A 412 15.28 5.34 5.87
C THR A 412 15.36 6.74 6.51
N LEU A 413 16.31 7.58 6.07
CA LEU A 413 16.45 8.95 6.57
C LEU A 413 15.23 9.81 6.22
N LEU A 414 14.72 9.72 4.99
CA LEU A 414 13.54 10.47 4.59
C LEU A 414 12.29 10.07 5.40
N TYR A 415 12.13 8.77 5.73
CA TYR A 415 11.05 8.35 6.62
C TYR A 415 11.16 9.01 7.99
N ILE A 416 12.34 8.95 8.61
CA ILE A 416 12.57 9.54 9.93
C ILE A 416 12.31 11.06 9.90
N VAL A 417 12.87 11.76 8.91
CA VAL A 417 12.68 13.22 8.77
C VAL A 417 11.20 13.56 8.55
N THR A 418 10.49 12.81 7.69
CA THR A 418 9.08 13.09 7.42
C THR A 418 8.21 12.83 8.66
N VAL A 419 8.48 11.77 9.43
CA VAL A 419 7.78 11.54 10.72
C VAL A 419 8.02 12.70 11.69
N LEU A 420 9.26 13.15 11.87
CA LEU A 420 9.58 14.23 12.78
C LEU A 420 8.93 15.56 12.35
N VAL A 421 9.01 15.91 11.07
CA VAL A 421 8.36 17.10 10.52
C VAL A 421 6.85 17.03 10.68
N SER A 422 6.24 15.87 10.39
CA SER A 422 4.79 15.66 10.54
C SER A 422 4.35 15.76 11.99
N MET A 423 5.12 15.19 12.93
CA MET A 423 4.87 15.33 14.36
C MET A 423 4.87 16.80 14.79
N ILE A 424 5.86 17.59 14.34
CA ILE A 424 5.93 19.03 14.67
C ILE A 424 4.71 19.77 14.12
N ILE A 425 4.31 19.50 12.86
CA ILE A 425 3.12 20.12 12.25
C ILE A 425 1.86 19.79 13.06
N LEU A 426 1.66 18.54 13.45
CA LEU A 426 0.51 18.12 14.26
C LEU A 426 0.51 18.73 15.66
N MET A 427 1.68 18.88 16.29
CA MET A 427 1.81 19.59 17.56
C MET A 427 1.48 21.08 17.44
N THR A 428 1.85 21.75 16.34
CA THR A 428 1.45 23.16 16.10
C THR A 428 -0.05 23.30 15.86
N ALA A 429 -0.71 22.23 15.41
CA ALA A 429 -2.18 22.16 15.31
C ALA A 429 -2.89 21.88 16.65
N GLY A 430 -2.16 21.80 17.76
CA GLY A 430 -2.70 21.69 19.13
C GLY A 430 -2.79 20.26 19.69
N LEU A 431 -2.27 19.25 18.98
CA LEU A 431 -2.23 17.88 19.48
C LEU A 431 -1.05 17.67 20.45
N ASN A 432 -1.20 16.79 21.42
CA ASN A 432 -0.10 16.39 22.30
C ASN A 432 0.93 15.54 21.54
N TRP A 433 2.10 15.32 22.14
CA TRP A 433 3.21 14.63 21.48
C TRP A 433 2.91 13.15 21.16
N VAL A 434 2.16 12.45 22.04
CA VAL A 434 1.79 11.03 21.84
C VAL A 434 0.85 10.88 20.66
N ASP A 435 -0.21 11.69 20.62
CA ASP A 435 -1.17 11.71 19.52
C ASP A 435 -0.48 12.09 18.21
N SER A 436 0.39 13.12 18.25
CA SER A 436 1.08 13.62 17.05
C SER A 436 2.02 12.58 16.44
N ILE A 437 2.84 11.90 17.24
CA ILE A 437 3.73 10.85 16.72
C ILE A 437 2.95 9.63 16.26
N GLY A 438 1.88 9.25 17.00
CA GLY A 438 1.01 8.14 16.63
C GLY A 438 0.34 8.35 15.30
N LEU A 439 -0.29 9.51 15.08
CA LEU A 439 -0.92 9.89 13.81
C LEU A 439 0.08 10.00 12.67
N ALA A 440 1.26 10.60 12.90
CA ALA A 440 2.30 10.73 11.88
C ALA A 440 2.79 9.35 11.43
N VAL A 441 3.17 8.49 12.38
CA VAL A 441 3.68 7.15 12.07
C VAL A 441 2.58 6.27 11.48
N GLY A 442 1.40 6.20 12.11
CA GLY A 442 0.27 5.39 11.62
C GLY A 442 -0.14 5.74 10.20
N SER A 443 -0.12 7.03 9.85
CA SER A 443 -0.47 7.49 8.50
C SER A 443 0.62 7.19 7.47
N ILE A 444 1.89 7.53 7.75
CA ILE A 444 2.98 7.38 6.77
C ILE A 444 3.38 5.91 6.56
N THR A 445 3.23 5.06 7.59
CA THR A 445 3.49 3.62 7.47
C THR A 445 2.29 2.85 6.92
N ASN A 446 1.15 3.53 6.73
CA ASN A 446 -0.12 2.92 6.33
C ASN A 446 -0.56 1.80 7.30
N THR A 447 -0.38 2.01 8.60
CA THR A 447 -0.83 1.08 9.66
C THR A 447 -2.18 1.49 10.23
N GLY A 448 -2.54 2.78 10.14
CA GLY A 448 -3.86 3.33 10.45
C GLY A 448 -4.19 3.52 11.92
N VAL A 449 -3.44 2.93 12.80
CA VAL A 449 -3.60 3.08 14.26
C VAL A 449 -2.48 3.95 14.81
N GLY A 450 -2.83 4.77 15.78
CA GLY A 450 -1.89 5.60 16.52
C GLY A 450 -1.74 5.15 17.97
N PHE A 451 -1.50 6.12 18.83
CA PHE A 451 -1.38 5.98 20.27
C PHE A 451 -2.23 7.06 20.95
N GLY A 452 -2.41 6.97 22.29
CA GLY A 452 -3.21 7.93 23.03
C GLY A 452 -4.68 7.91 22.60
N HIS A 453 -5.24 9.08 22.28
CA HIS A 453 -6.63 9.22 21.85
C HIS A 453 -6.93 8.57 20.48
N PHE A 454 -5.93 8.40 19.64
CA PHE A 454 -6.03 7.79 18.31
C PHE A 454 -5.44 6.38 18.27
N GLY A 455 -5.49 5.68 19.40
CA GLY A 455 -5.09 4.28 19.51
C GLY A 455 -6.04 3.33 18.78
N PRO A 456 -5.97 2.02 19.10
CA PRO A 456 -6.70 0.97 18.36
C PRO A 456 -8.22 1.11 18.33
N LEU A 457 -8.81 1.75 19.34
CA LEU A 457 -10.26 2.02 19.43
C LEU A 457 -10.59 3.49 19.16
N GLY A 458 -9.61 4.31 18.85
CA GLY A 458 -9.80 5.72 18.56
C GLY A 458 -10.37 5.95 17.17
N ASP A 459 -11.22 6.96 17.02
CA ASP A 459 -11.69 7.43 15.73
C ASP A 459 -11.10 8.81 15.37
N PHE A 460 -11.07 9.11 14.08
CA PHE A 460 -10.53 10.34 13.54
C PHE A 460 -11.63 11.38 13.24
N ASN A 461 -12.88 11.11 13.67
CA ASN A 461 -14.01 11.98 13.33
C ASN A 461 -13.88 13.37 13.95
N ASN A 462 -13.36 13.44 15.17
CA ASN A 462 -13.20 14.69 15.92
C ASN A 462 -11.99 15.54 15.50
N LEU A 463 -11.15 15.06 14.57
CA LEU A 463 -10.05 15.84 14.03
C LEU A 463 -10.56 16.96 13.11
N SER A 464 -9.86 18.12 13.12
CA SER A 464 -10.16 19.20 12.19
C SER A 464 -9.96 18.77 10.72
N SER A 465 -10.67 19.43 9.80
CA SER A 465 -10.56 19.11 8.37
C SER A 465 -9.16 19.27 7.83
N GLU A 466 -8.40 20.25 8.32
CA GLU A 466 -7.01 20.53 7.94
C GLU A 466 -6.08 19.37 8.33
N ILE A 467 -6.24 18.87 9.56
CA ILE A 467 -5.47 17.70 10.03
C ILE A 467 -5.81 16.47 9.19
N LYS A 468 -7.09 16.21 8.92
CA LYS A 468 -7.52 15.09 8.06
C LYS A 468 -6.89 15.17 6.67
N VAL A 469 -6.89 16.35 6.03
CA VAL A 469 -6.24 16.56 4.73
C VAL A 469 -4.74 16.31 4.81
N PHE A 470 -4.09 16.75 5.87
CA PHE A 470 -2.66 16.49 6.08
C PHE A 470 -2.37 15.00 6.27
N LEU A 471 -3.18 14.28 7.05
CA LEU A 471 -3.04 12.83 7.22
C LEU A 471 -3.28 12.07 5.91
N MET A 472 -4.29 12.44 5.10
CA MET A 472 -4.50 11.89 3.76
C MET A 472 -3.25 12.03 2.87
N PHE A 473 -2.58 13.18 2.96
CA PHE A 473 -1.34 13.42 2.25
C PHE A 473 -0.20 12.49 2.74
N LEU A 474 -0.06 12.28 4.04
CA LEU A 474 0.90 11.34 4.61
C LEU A 474 0.62 9.89 4.19
N MET A 475 -0.65 9.45 4.21
CA MET A 475 -1.06 8.13 3.76
C MET A 475 -0.68 7.89 2.29
N TRP A 476 -0.88 8.90 1.44
CA TRP A 476 -0.50 8.85 0.03
C TRP A 476 1.01 8.78 -0.17
N ILE A 477 1.80 9.61 0.55
CA ILE A 477 3.28 9.58 0.51
C ILE A 477 3.80 8.21 0.94
N GLY A 478 3.29 7.67 2.03
CA GLY A 478 3.68 6.34 2.53
C GLY A 478 3.42 5.24 1.51
N ARG A 479 2.28 5.30 0.84
CA ARG A 479 1.87 4.28 -0.13
C ARG A 479 2.63 4.34 -1.45
N LEU A 480 2.99 5.53 -1.93
CA LEU A 480 3.77 5.72 -3.16
C LEU A 480 5.26 5.33 -3.03
N GLU A 481 5.75 5.05 -1.85
CA GLU A 481 7.14 5.18 -1.43
C GLU A 481 7.59 6.66 -1.36
N ILE A 482 8.17 7.00 -0.24
CA ILE A 482 8.50 8.39 0.10
C ILE A 482 9.37 9.08 -0.95
N THR A 483 10.32 8.38 -1.55
CA THR A 483 11.20 8.93 -2.59
C THR A 483 10.45 9.32 -3.84
N LEU A 484 9.50 8.49 -4.29
CA LEU A 484 8.69 8.76 -5.48
C LEU A 484 7.74 9.93 -5.23
N ALA A 485 7.14 10.00 -4.04
CA ALA A 485 6.25 11.09 -3.66
C ALA A 485 7.01 12.43 -3.57
N LEU A 486 8.19 12.44 -2.96
CA LEU A 486 8.97 13.68 -2.79
C LEU A 486 9.58 14.20 -4.10
N VAL A 487 9.74 13.38 -5.13
CA VAL A 487 10.20 13.84 -6.46
C VAL A 487 9.28 14.94 -7.01
N PHE A 488 7.96 14.88 -6.76
CA PHE A 488 7.02 15.92 -7.21
C PHE A 488 7.31 17.31 -6.64
N PHE A 489 8.02 17.40 -5.51
CA PHE A 489 8.39 18.67 -4.89
C PHE A 489 9.76 19.18 -5.34
N THR A 490 10.48 18.45 -6.19
CA THR A 490 11.79 18.87 -6.70
C THR A 490 11.65 19.80 -7.90
N PRO A 491 12.46 20.89 -7.98
CA PRO A 491 12.49 21.76 -9.18
C PRO A 491 12.88 20.99 -10.45
N GLY A 492 13.67 19.93 -10.33
CA GLY A 492 14.10 19.07 -11.43
C GLY A 492 12.92 18.42 -12.16
N PHE A 493 11.96 17.86 -11.39
CA PHE A 493 10.74 17.27 -11.94
C PHE A 493 9.97 18.26 -12.84
N TRP A 494 9.75 19.47 -12.35
CA TRP A 494 9.00 20.50 -13.07
C TRP A 494 9.73 21.03 -14.31
N LYS A 495 11.07 21.05 -14.27
CA LYS A 495 11.90 21.38 -15.46
C LYS A 495 11.76 20.30 -16.54
N GLU A 496 11.91 19.02 -16.17
CA GLU A 496 11.73 17.89 -17.08
C GLU A 496 10.32 17.82 -17.65
N LEU A 497 9.29 18.06 -16.83
CA LEU A 497 7.90 18.12 -17.27
C LEU A 497 7.69 19.21 -18.32
N ARG A 498 8.18 20.43 -18.08
CA ARG A 498 8.12 21.52 -19.05
C ARG A 498 8.84 21.20 -20.35
N TYR A 499 9.99 20.54 -20.26
CA TYR A 499 10.74 20.11 -21.44
C TYR A 499 9.98 19.04 -22.23
N ALA A 500 9.43 18.04 -21.57
CA ALA A 500 8.60 17.01 -22.17
C ALA A 500 7.39 17.60 -22.91
N TYR A 501 6.70 18.55 -22.27
CA TYR A 501 5.55 19.23 -22.88
C TYR A 501 5.94 20.08 -24.10
N ARG A 502 7.03 20.88 -24.01
CA ARG A 502 7.52 21.68 -25.14
C ARG A 502 7.94 20.82 -26.32
N SER A 503 8.68 19.73 -26.09
CA SER A 503 9.08 18.81 -27.14
C SER A 503 7.86 18.17 -27.82
N SER A 504 6.83 17.77 -27.08
CA SER A 504 5.59 17.23 -27.65
C SER A 504 4.85 18.24 -28.53
N LEU A 505 4.83 19.51 -28.15
CA LEU A 505 4.23 20.59 -28.94
C LEU A 505 5.01 20.85 -30.24
N ILE A 506 6.34 20.79 -30.19
CA ILE A 506 7.19 20.96 -31.38
C ILE A 506 6.94 19.79 -32.35
N TYR A 507 6.92 18.55 -31.88
CA TYR A 507 6.60 17.39 -32.71
C TYR A 507 5.19 17.49 -33.31
N ARG A 508 4.20 17.95 -32.56
CA ARG A 508 2.84 18.17 -33.07
C ARG A 508 2.83 19.24 -34.15
N LYS A 509 3.53 20.37 -33.96
CA LYS A 509 3.63 21.43 -34.99
C LYS A 509 4.31 20.92 -36.28
N LEU A 510 5.41 20.19 -36.15
CA LEU A 510 6.11 19.61 -37.29
C LEU A 510 5.23 18.62 -38.06
N ALA A 511 4.54 17.72 -37.37
CA ALA A 511 3.60 16.78 -37.97
C ALA A 511 2.43 17.50 -38.69
N PHE A 512 1.90 18.60 -38.12
CA PHE A 512 0.87 19.43 -38.77
C PHE A 512 1.42 20.12 -40.03
N THR A 513 2.64 20.62 -39.98
CA THR A 513 3.29 21.29 -41.14
C THR A 513 3.55 20.30 -42.28
N ASP A 514 4.00 19.10 -41.93
CA ASP A 514 4.25 18.04 -42.93
C ASP A 514 2.95 17.54 -43.58
N LEU A 515 1.87 17.39 -42.78
CA LEU A 515 0.52 17.07 -43.29
C LEU A 515 -0.05 18.17 -44.19
N ARG A 516 0.24 19.44 -43.91
CA ARG A 516 -0.20 20.58 -44.74
C ARG A 516 0.57 20.62 -46.04
N ASN A 517 1.89 20.37 -46.03
CA ASN A 517 2.72 20.33 -47.21
C ASN A 517 2.37 19.15 -48.13
N ARG A 518 1.98 18.01 -47.59
CA ARG A 518 1.52 16.83 -48.36
C ARG A 518 0.13 16.98 -48.96
N ARG A 519 -0.68 17.98 -48.53
CA ARG A 519 -1.99 18.30 -49.10
C ARG A 519 -1.96 19.39 -50.13
N GLY A 520 -0.82 20.07 -50.33
CA GLY A 520 -0.59 21.12 -51.30
C GLY A 520 0.03 20.64 -52.60
N HIS A 521 0.26 19.34 -52.70
CA HIS A 521 0.63 18.61 -53.91
C HIS A 521 -0.45 17.53 -54.16
#